data_31eb182330b22e186f121904a094ca12
#
_entry.id   31eb182330b22e186f121904a094ca12
#
_cell.length_a   1.000
_cell.length_b   1.000
_cell.length_c   1.000
_cell.angle_alpha   90.00
_cell.angle_beta   90.00
_cell.angle_gamma   90.00
#
_symmetry.space_group_name_H-M   'P 1'
#
loop_
_entity.id
_entity.type
_entity.pdbx_description
1 polymer ?
#
loop_
_entity_poly.entity_id
_entity_poly.type
_entity_poly.pdbx_seq_one_letter_code
_entity_poly.pdbx_strand_id
1 'polypeptide(L)'
;MRCRVSTFAVLYLLCGAAALPAAEVRFDDVIYLNEWKQSPLHLKTLYRTPINSSRDPRSVLAYLAQGEVVEVVGLGETQHYVAARIATGPARGWVDAQALEAPPAGLLTKLRARREKAQAHRELIERHEVAVTMTRAEVHASLGKPDRISRLRTREATQEQWFYIVYKYRPYYMQSYDSNGQLQQVVSYRRESAGNKVITFQNDEVVELAEEQEGNARPPSAMAVPPVRAIN
;
A
#
# COMPACT_ATOMS: atom_id res chain seq x y z
N MET A 1 62.72 -0.28 49.06
CA MET A 1 62.33 0.64 47.99
C MET A 1 61.70 -0.19 46.86
N ARG A 2 60.34 -0.20 46.74
CA ARG A 2 59.65 -0.93 45.68
C ARG A 2 58.95 0.10 44.78
N CYS A 3 59.42 0.19 43.52
CA CYS A 3 58.93 1.08 42.51
C CYS A 3 57.67 0.41 41.87
N ARG A 4 56.51 1.05 41.98
CA ARG A 4 55.24 0.63 41.27
C ARG A 4 55.22 1.33 39.95
N VAL A 5 55.26 0.53 38.87
CA VAL A 5 55.03 0.99 37.50
C VAL A 5 53.52 0.96 37.29
N SER A 6 52.94 2.13 37.06
CA SER A 6 51.48 2.28 36.74
C SER A 6 51.30 2.20 35.23
N THR A 7 50.65 1.14 34.77
CA THR A 7 50.33 0.94 33.36
C THR A 7 49.02 1.69 33.05
N PHE A 8 49.11 2.77 32.29
CA PHE A 8 47.93 3.46 31.74
C PHE A 8 47.44 2.69 30.51
N ALA A 9 46.28 2.08 30.63
CA ALA A 9 45.54 1.52 29.48
C ALA A 9 44.79 2.65 28.75
N VAL A 10 45.24 2.97 27.56
CA VAL A 10 44.58 3.90 26.66
C VAL A 10 43.43 3.15 25.96
N LEU A 11 42.22 3.43 26.37
CA LEU A 11 40.99 2.90 25.76
C LEU A 11 40.70 3.70 24.47
N TYR A 12 41.05 3.14 23.32
CA TYR A 12 40.63 3.67 22.01
C TYR A 12 39.11 3.41 21.81
N LEU A 13 38.31 4.44 22.00
CA LEU A 13 36.89 4.45 21.58
C LEU A 13 36.87 4.55 20.04
N LEU A 14 36.73 3.42 19.38
CA LEU A 14 36.37 3.35 17.94
C LEU A 14 34.94 3.86 17.79
N CYS A 15 34.81 5.17 17.55
CA CYS A 15 33.55 5.77 17.10
C CYS A 15 33.30 5.34 15.64
N GLY A 16 32.66 4.18 15.47
CA GLY A 16 32.19 3.73 14.17
C GLY A 16 31.08 4.69 13.72
N ALA A 17 31.41 5.68 12.88
CA ALA A 17 30.44 6.46 12.15
C ALA A 17 29.69 5.52 11.23
N ALA A 18 28.50 5.06 11.63
CA ALA A 18 27.57 4.42 10.75
C ALA A 18 27.21 5.46 9.69
N ALA A 19 27.78 5.33 8.50
CA ALA A 19 27.39 6.12 7.34
C ALA A 19 25.91 5.85 7.11
N LEU A 20 25.07 6.85 7.37
CA LEU A 20 23.67 6.81 6.98
C LEU A 20 23.65 6.55 5.47
N PRO A 21 22.86 5.57 5.00
CA PRO A 21 22.72 5.35 3.57
C PRO A 21 22.22 6.66 2.96
N ALA A 22 23.00 7.23 2.04
CA ALA A 22 22.58 8.38 1.26
C ALA A 22 21.19 8.07 0.67
N ALA A 23 20.23 8.96 0.86
CA ALA A 23 18.88 8.79 0.33
C ALA A 23 19.00 8.56 -1.18
N GLU A 24 18.69 7.36 -1.61
CA GLU A 24 18.76 6.97 -3.02
C GLU A 24 17.71 7.79 -3.78
N VAL A 25 18.15 8.66 -4.69
CA VAL A 25 17.24 9.48 -5.49
C VAL A 25 16.42 8.53 -6.35
N ARG A 26 15.11 8.50 -6.11
CA ARG A 26 14.17 7.65 -6.85
C ARG A 26 13.53 8.45 -7.97
N PHE A 27 13.36 7.81 -9.10
CA PHE A 27 12.76 8.40 -10.28
C PHE A 27 11.42 7.75 -10.58
N ASP A 28 10.40 8.56 -10.88
CA ASP A 28 9.03 8.09 -11.08
C ASP A 28 8.86 7.23 -12.34
N ASP A 29 9.70 7.40 -13.34
CA ASP A 29 9.71 6.62 -14.58
C ASP A 29 10.46 5.28 -14.46
N VAL A 30 11.04 4.98 -13.28
CA VAL A 30 11.75 3.73 -12.98
C VAL A 30 10.94 2.86 -12.02
N ILE A 31 10.87 1.59 -12.32
CA ILE A 31 10.24 0.59 -11.46
C ILE A 31 11.34 -0.15 -10.70
N TYR A 32 11.43 0.07 -9.39
CA TYR A 32 12.40 -0.59 -8.52
C TYR A 32 11.91 -1.99 -8.14
N LEU A 33 12.68 -3.02 -8.51
CA LEU A 33 12.27 -4.43 -8.36
C LEU A 33 12.15 -4.86 -6.89
N ASN A 34 12.93 -4.28 -5.99
CA ASN A 34 12.88 -4.54 -4.55
C ASN A 34 11.52 -4.20 -3.91
N GLU A 35 10.77 -3.23 -4.46
CA GLU A 35 9.44 -2.84 -3.95
C GLU A 35 8.39 -3.94 -4.18
N TRP A 36 8.60 -4.81 -5.16
CA TRP A 36 7.63 -5.79 -5.62
C TRP A 36 7.91 -7.21 -5.15
N LYS A 37 8.90 -7.42 -4.29
CA LYS A 37 9.34 -8.77 -3.85
C LYS A 37 9.63 -9.70 -5.04
N GLN A 38 10.12 -9.13 -6.13
CA GLN A 38 10.56 -9.89 -7.30
C GLN A 38 11.91 -10.54 -7.02
N SER A 39 12.13 -11.71 -7.61
CA SER A 39 13.46 -12.30 -7.62
C SER A 39 14.45 -11.38 -8.31
N PRO A 40 15.71 -11.33 -7.88
CA PRO A 40 16.74 -10.53 -8.54
C PRO A 40 16.78 -10.85 -10.04
N LEU A 41 16.74 -9.81 -10.86
CA LEU A 41 16.83 -9.92 -12.32
C LEU A 41 18.28 -9.69 -12.72
N HIS A 42 18.88 -10.69 -13.38
CA HIS A 42 20.24 -10.61 -13.89
C HIS A 42 20.19 -10.51 -15.41
N LEU A 43 20.84 -9.52 -15.97
CA LEU A 43 20.99 -9.30 -17.42
C LEU A 43 22.47 -9.26 -17.77
N LYS A 44 22.81 -9.65 -19.02
CA LYS A 44 24.16 -9.55 -19.55
C LYS A 44 24.31 -8.30 -20.39
N THR A 45 25.50 -7.73 -20.36
CA THR A 45 25.89 -6.65 -21.26
C THR A 45 26.10 -7.21 -22.67
N LEU A 46 25.52 -6.57 -23.67
CA LEU A 46 25.66 -6.95 -25.08
C LEU A 46 26.99 -6.47 -25.69
N TYR A 47 27.50 -5.38 -25.18
CA TYR A 47 28.79 -4.79 -25.58
C TYR A 47 29.40 -4.03 -24.41
N ARG A 48 30.65 -3.57 -24.56
CA ARG A 48 31.30 -2.76 -23.55
C ARG A 48 30.54 -1.46 -23.34
N THR A 49 30.04 -1.22 -22.12
CA THR A 49 29.16 -0.09 -21.84
C THR A 49 29.55 0.63 -20.53
N PRO A 50 29.37 1.95 -20.44
CA PRO A 50 29.60 2.68 -19.21
C PRO A 50 28.50 2.38 -18.18
N ILE A 51 28.89 2.31 -16.91
CA ILE A 51 28.00 2.45 -15.76
C ILE A 51 28.17 3.86 -15.21
N ASN A 52 27.08 4.61 -15.09
CA ASN A 52 27.09 6.02 -14.72
C ASN A 52 26.56 6.22 -13.30
N SER A 53 27.13 7.16 -12.54
CA SER A 53 26.65 7.51 -11.19
C SER A 53 25.28 8.22 -11.20
N SER A 54 24.94 8.85 -12.30
CA SER A 54 23.67 9.53 -12.54
C SER A 54 23.16 9.21 -13.95
N ARG A 55 22.00 9.74 -14.31
CA ARG A 55 21.45 9.60 -15.68
C ARG A 55 22.20 10.42 -16.73
N ASP A 56 23.10 11.30 -16.32
CA ASP A 56 23.97 12.02 -17.24
C ASP A 56 25.05 11.06 -17.79
N PRO A 57 25.17 10.87 -19.10
CA PRO A 57 26.17 10.01 -19.71
C PRO A 57 27.62 10.45 -19.45
N ARG A 58 27.83 11.66 -18.94
CA ARG A 58 29.14 12.18 -18.55
C ARG A 58 29.60 11.71 -17.17
N SER A 59 28.73 11.13 -16.36
CA SER A 59 28.99 10.71 -14.98
C SER A 59 29.51 9.28 -14.88
N VAL A 60 30.43 8.89 -15.76
CA VAL A 60 30.96 7.52 -15.85
C VAL A 60 31.71 7.12 -14.58
N LEU A 61 31.28 6.04 -13.95
CA LEU A 61 31.96 5.39 -12.83
C LEU A 61 33.01 4.38 -13.32
N ALA A 62 32.62 3.54 -14.27
CA ALA A 62 33.44 2.50 -14.85
C ALA A 62 32.86 2.02 -16.17
N TYR A 63 33.57 1.08 -16.82
CA TYR A 63 33.06 0.38 -17.99
C TYR A 63 32.86 -1.09 -17.66
N LEU A 64 31.68 -1.60 -17.96
CA LEU A 64 31.34 -3.01 -17.89
C LEU A 64 31.83 -3.70 -19.18
N ALA A 65 32.37 -4.91 -19.04
CA ALA A 65 32.82 -5.69 -20.21
C ALA A 65 31.63 -6.32 -20.92
N GLN A 66 31.80 -6.70 -22.19
CA GLN A 66 30.80 -7.49 -22.92
C GLN A 66 30.57 -8.86 -22.23
N GLY A 67 29.31 -9.26 -22.07
CA GLY A 67 28.91 -10.52 -21.43
C GLY A 67 28.95 -10.49 -19.91
N GLU A 68 29.26 -9.35 -19.31
CA GLU A 68 29.23 -9.18 -17.85
C GLU A 68 27.80 -9.22 -17.33
N VAL A 69 27.58 -9.99 -16.25
CA VAL A 69 26.27 -10.14 -15.60
C VAL A 69 26.08 -9.05 -14.56
N VAL A 70 25.02 -8.29 -14.69
CA VAL A 70 24.62 -7.24 -13.74
C VAL A 70 23.27 -7.55 -13.11
N GLU A 71 23.10 -7.18 -11.86
CA GLU A 71 21.81 -7.27 -11.19
C GLU A 71 21.01 -6.00 -11.44
N VAL A 72 19.82 -6.14 -12.02
CA VAL A 72 18.93 -5.02 -12.27
C VAL A 72 18.16 -4.70 -10.99
N VAL A 73 18.34 -3.49 -10.47
CA VAL A 73 17.66 -2.96 -9.30
C VAL A 73 16.43 -2.16 -9.69
N GLY A 74 16.51 -1.44 -10.83
CA GLY A 74 15.42 -0.62 -11.36
C GLY A 74 15.32 -0.70 -12.87
N LEU A 75 14.10 -0.90 -13.38
CA LEU A 75 13.77 -0.94 -14.80
C LEU A 75 13.20 0.40 -15.24
N GLY A 76 13.90 1.10 -16.13
CA GLY A 76 13.42 2.26 -16.87
C GLY A 76 13.24 1.93 -18.35
N GLU A 77 12.73 2.86 -19.13
CA GLU A 77 12.57 2.68 -20.59
C GLU A 77 13.89 2.80 -21.35
N THR A 78 14.66 3.82 -21.04
CA THR A 78 15.91 4.15 -21.74
C THR A 78 17.14 3.71 -20.98
N GLN A 79 17.08 3.68 -19.65
CA GLN A 79 18.17 3.32 -18.77
C GLN A 79 17.68 2.43 -17.65
N HIS A 80 18.50 1.45 -17.29
CA HIS A 80 18.28 0.59 -16.14
C HIS A 80 19.22 0.98 -14.99
N TYR A 81 18.72 0.94 -13.76
CA TYR A 81 19.53 1.09 -12.57
C TYR A 81 20.03 -0.29 -12.15
N VAL A 82 21.32 -0.49 -12.15
CA VAL A 82 21.94 -1.79 -11.93
C VAL A 82 22.93 -1.78 -10.79
N ALA A 83 23.11 -2.94 -10.16
CA ALA A 83 24.21 -3.24 -9.28
C ALA A 83 25.22 -4.12 -10.03
N ALA A 84 26.47 -3.73 -10.01
CA ALA A 84 27.57 -4.43 -10.68
C ALA A 84 28.82 -4.45 -9.79
N ARG A 85 29.75 -5.35 -10.07
CA ARG A 85 31.04 -5.39 -9.41
C ARG A 85 32.10 -4.80 -10.34
N ILE A 86 32.55 -3.61 -10.04
CA ILE A 86 33.62 -2.93 -10.78
C ILE A 86 34.98 -3.10 -10.09
N ALA A 87 36.06 -2.66 -10.72
CA ALA A 87 37.42 -2.82 -10.19
C ALA A 87 37.62 -2.23 -8.78
N THR A 88 36.88 -1.19 -8.44
CA THR A 88 36.93 -0.52 -7.11
C THR A 88 36.01 -1.14 -6.08
N GLY A 89 35.23 -2.18 -6.45
CA GLY A 89 34.27 -2.86 -5.56
C GLY A 89 32.84 -2.88 -6.07
N PRO A 90 31.85 -3.17 -5.21
CA PRO A 90 30.44 -3.13 -5.60
C PRO A 90 30.02 -1.69 -5.92
N ALA A 91 29.36 -1.50 -7.04
CA ALA A 91 28.86 -0.21 -7.49
C ALA A 91 27.40 -0.32 -7.94
N ARG A 92 26.65 0.77 -7.79
CA ARG A 92 25.31 0.93 -8.38
C ARG A 92 25.33 2.11 -9.32
N GLY A 93 24.62 1.98 -10.41
CA GLY A 93 24.60 3.05 -11.41
C GLY A 93 23.63 2.79 -12.55
N TRP A 94 23.62 3.74 -13.48
CA TRP A 94 22.75 3.76 -14.64
C TRP A 94 23.47 3.20 -15.85
N VAL A 95 22.80 2.31 -16.58
CA VAL A 95 23.28 1.69 -17.81
C VAL A 95 22.18 1.85 -18.86
N ASP A 96 22.58 2.10 -20.11
CA ASP A 96 21.66 2.16 -21.24
C ASP A 96 20.93 0.80 -21.38
N ALA A 97 19.60 0.86 -21.48
CA ALA A 97 18.78 -0.34 -21.63
C ALA A 97 19.13 -1.15 -22.88
N GLN A 98 19.56 -0.48 -23.96
CA GLN A 98 19.97 -1.13 -25.21
C GLN A 98 21.32 -1.86 -25.08
N ALA A 99 22.11 -1.53 -24.08
CA ALA A 99 23.39 -2.18 -23.83
C ALA A 99 23.27 -3.49 -23.04
N LEU A 100 22.08 -3.82 -22.57
CA LEU A 100 21.77 -5.02 -21.80
C LEU A 100 20.88 -5.97 -22.62
N GLU A 101 20.92 -7.26 -22.26
CA GLU A 101 19.93 -8.21 -22.76
C GLU A 101 18.52 -7.72 -22.43
N ALA A 102 17.57 -7.96 -23.34
CA ALA A 102 16.20 -7.57 -23.10
C ALA A 102 15.63 -8.31 -21.86
N PRO A 103 14.95 -7.60 -20.95
CA PRO A 103 14.25 -8.25 -19.86
C PRO A 103 13.17 -9.21 -20.39
N PRO A 104 12.71 -10.19 -19.59
CA PRO A 104 11.64 -11.10 -19.99
C PRO A 104 10.46 -10.36 -20.61
N ALA A 105 9.97 -10.87 -21.73
CA ALA A 105 8.89 -10.23 -22.48
C ALA A 105 7.67 -9.93 -21.59
N GLY A 106 7.18 -8.71 -21.66
CA GLY A 106 6.02 -8.25 -20.89
C GLY A 106 6.27 -7.98 -19.39
N LEU A 107 7.48 -8.19 -18.86
CA LEU A 107 7.78 -7.92 -17.45
C LEU A 107 7.52 -6.45 -17.10
N LEU A 108 8.04 -5.52 -17.87
CA LEU A 108 7.87 -4.09 -17.66
C LEU A 108 6.39 -3.68 -17.68
N THR A 109 5.63 -4.21 -18.65
CA THR A 109 4.19 -3.95 -18.76
C THR A 109 3.42 -4.46 -17.54
N LYS A 110 3.74 -5.68 -17.08
CA LYS A 110 3.11 -6.25 -15.87
C LYS A 110 3.42 -5.44 -14.61
N LEU A 111 4.67 -4.99 -14.46
CA LEU A 111 5.08 -4.19 -13.32
C LEU A 111 4.44 -2.79 -13.33
N ARG A 112 4.29 -2.17 -14.52
CA ARG A 112 3.56 -0.90 -14.67
C ARG A 112 2.10 -1.04 -14.27
N ALA A 113 1.40 -2.02 -14.82
CA ALA A 113 0.01 -2.27 -14.47
C ALA A 113 -0.17 -2.53 -12.96
N ARG A 114 0.76 -3.27 -12.34
CA ARG A 114 0.75 -3.50 -10.89
C ARG A 114 0.98 -2.22 -10.09
N ARG A 115 1.88 -1.33 -10.55
CA ARG A 115 2.13 -0.03 -9.92
C ARG A 115 0.91 0.89 -10.01
N GLU A 116 0.30 0.98 -11.20
CA GLU A 116 -0.92 1.77 -11.42
C GLU A 116 -2.07 1.28 -10.51
N LYS A 117 -2.27 -0.05 -10.45
CA LYS A 117 -3.26 -0.65 -9.54
C LYS A 117 -2.98 -0.29 -8.08
N ALA A 118 -1.73 -0.41 -7.63
CA ALA A 118 -1.35 -0.08 -6.26
C ALA A 118 -1.52 1.41 -5.94
N GLN A 119 -1.30 2.29 -6.91
CA GLN A 119 -1.54 3.73 -6.76
C GLN A 119 -3.03 4.03 -6.66
N ALA A 120 -3.85 3.46 -7.56
CA ALA A 120 -5.30 3.60 -7.50
C ALA A 120 -5.87 3.12 -6.16
N HIS A 121 -5.36 1.99 -5.63
CA HIS A 121 -5.77 1.50 -4.31
C HIS A 121 -5.38 2.47 -3.18
N ARG A 122 -4.20 3.11 -3.23
CA ARG A 122 -3.81 4.13 -2.23
C ARG A 122 -4.76 5.32 -2.21
N GLU A 123 -5.13 5.81 -3.40
CA GLU A 123 -6.08 6.93 -3.53
C GLU A 123 -7.46 6.57 -2.97
N LEU A 124 -7.92 5.33 -3.16
CA LEU A 124 -9.16 4.83 -2.57
C LEU A 124 -9.07 4.72 -1.04
N ILE A 125 -7.93 4.24 -0.52
CA ILE A 125 -7.70 4.17 0.93
C ILE A 125 -7.76 5.56 1.57
N GLU A 126 -7.15 6.57 0.94
CA GLU A 126 -7.19 7.96 1.43
C GLU A 126 -8.61 8.54 1.45
N ARG A 127 -9.48 8.10 0.53
CA ARG A 127 -10.90 8.48 0.47
C ARG A 127 -11.82 7.60 1.33
N HIS A 128 -11.28 6.61 2.05
CA HIS A 128 -12.05 5.61 2.79
C HIS A 128 -13.02 4.81 1.91
N GLU A 129 -12.60 4.55 0.68
CA GLU A 129 -13.35 3.78 -0.30
C GLU A 129 -12.74 2.38 -0.48
N VAL A 130 -13.53 1.45 -1.00
CA VAL A 130 -13.10 0.08 -1.29
C VAL A 130 -13.48 -0.28 -2.72
N ALA A 131 -12.59 -0.98 -3.40
CA ALA A 131 -12.84 -1.52 -4.73
C ALA A 131 -12.58 -3.03 -4.77
N VAL A 132 -13.14 -3.68 -5.79
CA VAL A 132 -12.83 -5.06 -6.13
C VAL A 132 -11.33 -5.20 -6.38
N THR A 133 -10.76 -6.31 -6.02
CA THR A 133 -9.32 -6.65 -6.08
C THR A 133 -8.42 -6.01 -5.01
N MET A 134 -8.97 -5.21 -4.08
CA MET A 134 -8.23 -4.80 -2.88
C MET A 134 -8.02 -5.99 -1.94
N THR A 135 -6.87 -6.01 -1.28
CA THR A 135 -6.57 -7.02 -0.26
C THR A 135 -7.25 -6.71 1.07
N ARG A 136 -7.37 -7.72 1.95
CA ARG A 136 -7.88 -7.50 3.33
C ARG A 136 -7.11 -6.42 4.08
N ALA A 137 -5.79 -6.36 3.92
CA ALA A 137 -4.95 -5.33 4.54
C ALA A 137 -5.30 -3.92 4.04
N GLU A 138 -5.52 -3.77 2.72
CA GLU A 138 -5.92 -2.49 2.12
C GLU A 138 -7.32 -2.06 2.55
N VAL A 139 -8.28 -3.00 2.59
CA VAL A 139 -9.64 -2.71 3.09
C VAL A 139 -9.60 -2.31 4.57
N HIS A 140 -8.79 -2.99 5.39
CA HIS A 140 -8.61 -2.61 6.78
C HIS A 140 -7.94 -1.24 6.93
N ALA A 141 -7.01 -0.90 6.07
CA ALA A 141 -6.38 0.43 6.04
C ALA A 141 -7.38 1.53 5.62
N SER A 142 -8.32 1.22 4.71
CA SER A 142 -9.35 2.15 4.23
C SER A 142 -10.49 2.37 5.24
N LEU A 143 -11.12 1.29 5.69
CA LEU A 143 -12.36 1.34 6.50
C LEU A 143 -12.14 1.04 7.99
N GLY A 144 -10.94 0.59 8.38
CA GLY A 144 -10.65 0.17 9.73
C GLY A 144 -11.19 -1.24 10.04
N LYS A 145 -11.40 -1.51 11.33
CA LYS A 145 -11.86 -2.82 11.80
C LYS A 145 -13.34 -3.04 11.44
N PRO A 146 -13.70 -4.21 10.86
CA PRO A 146 -15.10 -4.53 10.60
C PRO A 146 -15.88 -4.75 11.90
N ASP A 147 -17.19 -4.44 11.89
CA ASP A 147 -18.09 -4.67 13.01
C ASP A 147 -18.34 -6.17 13.23
N ARG A 148 -18.39 -6.95 12.14
CA ARG A 148 -18.57 -8.40 12.17
C ARG A 148 -17.82 -9.06 11.03
N ILE A 149 -17.28 -10.26 11.29
CA ILE A 149 -16.66 -11.13 10.28
C ILE A 149 -17.43 -12.45 10.25
N SER A 150 -17.79 -12.90 9.04
CA SER A 150 -18.36 -14.23 8.78
C SER A 150 -17.44 -14.99 7.84
N ARG A 151 -17.24 -16.28 8.10
CA ARG A 151 -16.40 -17.15 7.26
C ARG A 151 -17.22 -18.33 6.77
N LEU A 152 -17.27 -18.49 5.47
CA LEU A 152 -17.90 -19.62 4.80
C LEU A 152 -16.83 -20.48 4.14
N ARG A 153 -16.74 -21.73 4.54
CA ARG A 153 -15.88 -22.73 3.91
C ARG A 153 -16.73 -23.66 3.06
N THR A 154 -16.48 -23.66 1.76
CA THR A 154 -17.03 -24.63 0.82
C THR A 154 -15.94 -25.62 0.41
N ARG A 155 -16.26 -26.67 -0.37
CA ARG A 155 -15.25 -27.58 -0.92
C ARG A 155 -14.30 -26.89 -1.91
N GLU A 156 -14.75 -25.80 -2.53
CA GLU A 156 -14.07 -25.13 -3.63
C GLU A 156 -13.29 -23.90 -3.19
N ALA A 157 -13.77 -23.20 -2.15
CA ALA A 157 -13.14 -21.96 -1.70
C ALA A 157 -13.46 -21.64 -0.23
N THR A 158 -12.61 -20.85 0.37
CA THR A 158 -12.88 -20.17 1.64
C THR A 158 -13.24 -18.73 1.32
N GLN A 159 -14.45 -18.34 1.65
CA GLN A 159 -14.92 -16.97 1.55
C GLN A 159 -14.99 -16.34 2.94
N GLU A 160 -14.61 -15.08 3.04
CA GLU A 160 -14.72 -14.29 4.25
C GLU A 160 -15.53 -13.03 3.94
N GLN A 161 -16.54 -12.73 4.76
CA GLN A 161 -17.37 -11.55 4.62
C GLN A 161 -17.15 -10.62 5.80
N TRP A 162 -16.85 -9.36 5.50
CA TRP A 162 -16.71 -8.30 6.47
C TRP A 162 -17.91 -7.37 6.40
N PHE A 163 -18.49 -7.09 7.57
CA PHE A 163 -19.67 -6.26 7.71
C PHE A 163 -19.29 -4.97 8.38
N TYR A 164 -19.66 -3.85 7.80
CA TYR A 164 -19.50 -2.50 8.34
C TYR A 164 -20.84 -1.83 8.44
N ILE A 165 -21.15 -1.22 9.59
CA ILE A 165 -22.35 -0.43 9.80
C ILE A 165 -22.01 1.02 9.41
N VAL A 166 -22.74 1.54 8.42
CA VAL A 166 -22.63 2.93 8.01
C VAL A 166 -23.52 3.77 8.92
N TYR A 167 -22.98 4.82 9.48
CA TYR A 167 -23.71 5.71 10.39
C TYR A 167 -23.88 7.08 9.77
N LYS A 168 -25.03 7.72 10.07
CA LYS A 168 -25.28 9.13 9.81
C LYS A 168 -25.55 9.85 11.12
N TYR A 169 -25.20 11.12 11.17
CA TYR A 169 -25.49 11.97 12.31
C TYR A 169 -26.68 12.87 11.96
N ARG A 170 -27.81 12.71 12.71
CA ARG A 170 -28.96 13.57 12.57
C ARG A 170 -28.92 14.64 13.64
N PRO A 171 -29.02 15.92 13.27
CA PRO A 171 -29.18 16.99 14.25
C PRO A 171 -30.55 16.88 14.92
N TYR A 172 -30.58 17.08 16.23
CA TYR A 172 -31.81 17.29 16.98
C TYR A 172 -31.61 18.47 17.95
N TYR A 173 -32.68 19.17 18.20
CA TYR A 173 -32.66 20.39 18.97
C TYR A 173 -33.11 20.07 20.40
N MET A 174 -32.31 20.50 21.37
CA MET A 174 -32.61 20.41 22.79
C MET A 174 -32.72 21.84 23.36
N GLN A 175 -33.64 22.02 24.30
CA GLN A 175 -33.66 23.21 25.12
C GLN A 175 -32.75 22.98 26.34
N SER A 176 -31.86 23.92 26.57
CA SER A 176 -30.96 23.90 27.73
C SER A 176 -30.87 25.29 28.32
N TYR A 177 -30.62 25.38 29.62
CA TYR A 177 -30.37 26.67 30.27
C TYR A 177 -28.89 26.99 30.20
N ASP A 178 -28.57 28.27 29.86
CA ASP A 178 -27.20 28.75 29.91
C ASP A 178 -26.76 29.03 31.36
N SER A 179 -25.50 29.48 31.54
CA SER A 179 -24.95 29.85 32.86
C SER A 179 -25.70 30.97 33.58
N ASN A 180 -26.50 31.75 32.86
CA ASN A 180 -27.30 32.87 33.35
C ASN A 180 -28.78 32.48 33.58
N GLY A 181 -29.12 31.21 33.41
CA GLY A 181 -30.49 30.68 33.55
C GLY A 181 -31.40 31.00 32.38
N GLN A 182 -30.90 31.49 31.25
CA GLN A 182 -31.69 31.74 30.06
C GLN A 182 -31.85 30.47 29.23
N LEU A 183 -33.08 30.26 28.75
CA LEU A 183 -33.40 29.10 27.89
C LEU A 183 -32.79 29.35 26.50
N GLN A 184 -31.90 28.43 26.08
CA GLN A 184 -31.31 28.43 24.76
C GLN A 184 -31.54 27.10 24.04
N GLN A 185 -31.62 27.16 22.71
CA GLN A 185 -31.71 25.97 21.86
C GLN A 185 -30.31 25.50 21.52
N VAL A 186 -29.97 24.29 21.93
CA VAL A 186 -28.68 23.64 21.63
C VAL A 186 -28.90 22.55 20.59
N VAL A 187 -28.05 22.55 19.56
CA VAL A 187 -28.03 21.50 18.56
C VAL A 187 -27.17 20.36 19.08
N SER A 188 -27.76 19.18 19.15
CA SER A 188 -27.03 17.94 19.41
C SER A 188 -27.18 16.98 18.24
N TYR A 189 -26.31 15.99 18.15
CA TYR A 189 -26.31 15.04 17.03
C TYR A 189 -26.53 13.63 17.57
N ARG A 190 -27.52 12.94 16.98
CA ARG A 190 -27.77 11.52 17.24
C ARG A 190 -27.15 10.68 16.13
N ARG A 191 -26.40 9.65 16.53
CA ARG A 191 -25.87 8.66 15.60
C ARG A 191 -26.96 7.64 15.26
N GLU A 192 -27.31 7.51 13.99
CA GLU A 192 -28.29 6.55 13.47
C GLU A 192 -27.62 5.67 12.41
N SER A 193 -28.01 4.38 12.33
CA SER A 193 -27.61 3.52 11.22
C SER A 193 -28.15 4.11 9.92
N ALA A 194 -27.33 4.15 8.89
CA ALA A 194 -27.70 4.60 7.55
C ALA A 194 -27.68 3.47 6.54
N GLY A 195 -27.15 2.30 6.93
CA GLY A 195 -27.04 1.13 6.09
C GLY A 195 -25.91 0.21 6.51
N ASN A 196 -25.70 -0.81 5.72
CA ASN A 196 -24.65 -1.79 5.90
C ASN A 196 -23.81 -1.88 4.62
N LYS A 197 -22.49 -2.05 4.80
CA LYS A 197 -21.57 -2.38 3.72
C LYS A 197 -21.03 -3.79 3.98
N VAL A 198 -21.19 -4.69 3.00
CA VAL A 198 -20.71 -6.07 3.07
C VAL A 198 -19.63 -6.27 2.03
N ILE A 199 -18.47 -6.72 2.45
CA ILE A 199 -17.31 -6.96 1.59
C ILE A 199 -16.98 -8.43 1.64
N THR A 200 -17.03 -9.09 0.48
CA THR A 200 -16.74 -10.52 0.34
C THR A 200 -15.34 -10.70 -0.22
N PHE A 201 -14.53 -11.47 0.50
CA PHE A 201 -13.16 -11.84 0.10
C PHE A 201 -13.08 -13.28 -0.35
N GLN A 202 -12.29 -13.51 -1.38
CA GLN A 202 -11.83 -14.82 -1.82
C GLN A 202 -10.33 -14.76 -2.10
N ASN A 203 -9.55 -15.71 -1.58
CA ASN A 203 -8.09 -15.74 -1.72
C ASN A 203 -7.39 -14.42 -1.35
N ASP A 204 -7.85 -13.78 -0.28
CA ASP A 204 -7.34 -12.49 0.24
C ASP A 204 -7.67 -11.25 -0.59
N GLU A 205 -8.44 -11.35 -1.67
CA GLU A 205 -8.87 -10.23 -2.50
C GLU A 205 -10.39 -10.03 -2.40
N VAL A 206 -10.83 -8.77 -2.50
CA VAL A 206 -12.25 -8.40 -2.60
C VAL A 206 -12.80 -8.87 -3.94
N VAL A 207 -13.83 -9.72 -3.89
CA VAL A 207 -14.53 -10.22 -5.08
C VAL A 207 -15.93 -9.60 -5.24
N GLU A 208 -16.53 -9.14 -4.14
CA GLU A 208 -17.87 -8.57 -4.16
C GLU A 208 -18.01 -7.46 -3.11
N LEU A 209 -18.76 -6.45 -3.46
CA LEU A 209 -19.07 -5.29 -2.63
C LEU A 209 -20.57 -5.05 -2.68
N ALA A 210 -21.26 -5.19 -1.56
CA ALA A 210 -22.68 -4.90 -1.44
C ALA A 210 -22.90 -3.76 -0.43
N GLU A 211 -23.69 -2.76 -0.82
CA GLU A 211 -24.09 -1.65 0.04
C GLU A 211 -25.62 -1.64 0.16
N GLU A 212 -26.12 -1.82 1.37
CA GLU A 212 -27.51 -1.64 1.71
C GLU A 212 -27.70 -0.30 2.40
N GLN A 213 -28.48 0.61 1.78
CA GLN A 213 -28.87 1.86 2.42
C GLN A 213 -30.21 1.68 3.14
N GLU A 214 -30.24 1.93 4.44
CA GLU A 214 -31.47 2.03 5.21
C GLU A 214 -32.26 3.28 4.78
N GLY A 215 -33.22 3.11 3.89
CA GLY A 215 -34.04 4.21 3.38
C GLY A 215 -34.97 3.83 2.25
N ASN A 216 -34.74 2.69 1.61
CA ASN A 216 -35.62 2.15 0.55
C ASN A 216 -36.42 0.90 0.98
N ALA A 217 -36.40 0.55 2.26
CA ALA A 217 -37.37 -0.42 2.75
C ALA A 217 -38.76 0.22 2.66
N ARG A 218 -39.48 -0.05 1.57
CA ARG A 218 -40.93 0.17 1.49
C ARG A 218 -41.51 -0.51 2.73
N PRO A 219 -42.23 0.21 3.62
CA PRO A 219 -42.81 -0.43 4.80
C PRO A 219 -43.66 -1.62 4.27
N PRO A 220 -43.61 -2.78 4.92
CA PRO A 220 -44.45 -3.89 4.54
C PRO A 220 -45.87 -3.36 4.47
N SER A 221 -46.50 -3.49 3.30
CA SER A 221 -47.89 -3.11 3.12
C SER A 221 -48.68 -3.73 4.25
N ALA A 222 -49.28 -2.86 5.08
CA ALA A 222 -50.13 -3.32 6.17
C ALA A 222 -51.15 -4.30 5.54
N MET A 223 -51.09 -5.57 5.92
CA MET A 223 -52.08 -6.53 5.56
C MET A 223 -53.43 -5.96 6.00
N ALA A 224 -54.27 -5.63 5.04
CA ALA A 224 -55.65 -5.22 5.29
C ALA A 224 -56.32 -6.33 6.09
N VAL A 225 -56.58 -6.08 7.36
CA VAL A 225 -57.37 -6.99 8.17
C VAL A 225 -58.77 -7.00 7.58
N PRO A 226 -59.29 -8.16 7.11
CA PRO A 226 -60.64 -8.20 6.57
C PRO A 226 -61.64 -7.85 7.66
N PRO A 227 -62.71 -7.10 7.36
CA PRO A 227 -63.72 -6.71 8.32
C PRO A 227 -64.41 -7.97 8.92
N VAL A 228 -64.39 -8.03 10.24
CA VAL A 228 -65.13 -9.08 11.00
C VAL A 228 -66.64 -8.90 10.70
N ARG A 229 -67.25 -9.86 9.99
CA ARG A 229 -68.69 -9.90 9.85
C ARG A 229 -69.32 -10.14 11.24
N ALA A 230 -70.11 -9.17 11.69
CA ALA A 230 -70.99 -9.36 12.81
C ALA A 230 -72.05 -10.43 12.46
N ILE A 231 -72.12 -11.48 13.23
CA ILE A 231 -73.18 -12.50 13.14
C ILE A 231 -74.33 -11.98 14.05
N ASN A 232 -75.46 -11.67 13.45
CA ASN A 232 -76.72 -11.48 14.14
C ASN A 232 -77.35 -12.84 14.42
#